data_20df068916d0eede26b4366dd91c7b88
#
_entry.id   20df068916d0eede26b4366dd91c7b88
#
_cell.length_a   1.000
_cell.length_b   1.000
_cell.length_c   1.000
_cell.angle_alpha   90.00
_cell.angle_beta   90.00
_cell.angle_gamma   90.00
#
_symmetry.space_group_name_H-M   'P 1'
#
loop_
_entity.id
_entity.type
_entity.pdbx_description
1 polymer ?
#
loop_
_entity_poly.entity_id
_entity_poly.type
_entity_poly.pdbx_seq_one_letter_code
_entity_poly.pdbx_strand_id
1 'polypeptide(L)'
;MTAQPTDPLVEVAGLTVDFPTAAGDVRAVDGVSFRLAPGRALGLVGESGSGKSTVAAALLDLHRGTGARVAGTVRVDGQDVLAAPDAALRRLRGGTAAMVFQDPLSALDPYYAIGDQIAEVHRVHRPGTSRRAARARAVEVLDRVGIADAARRSRARPHEFSGGMRQRALLAMALACEPRLLIADEPTTALDVTVQAQILDLLHELRTESGLGLVLVTHDLGVAAGSVDELLVLRDGREVERGPTAELLGTPRAAYTKELLAAVPRVDAVRSPAPPGAAAADPAPGEPLLEAVGLRREFGRGPARTTAVDDVSLTVTAGEVLGLVGESGSGKTTLGRMLVRLLEPTAGSLRYRGREIGRLGERRLRPLRAEVQMVFQDPSSSLNPRRTIGESVADPLRAAGGSDEARIVGRAKELLERVGLDPDWYHRYPHEFSGGQRQRVGIARALAPAPRLLVCDEPVSALDVTTQAQIMALLAELRRELGLALVFIAHDLAVVRAVSDRVAVMRAGRIVEEGPVDRVYDSPQHPCTQGLLAAVPVLDPQLAAGKRELRAVA
;
A
#
# COMPACT_ATOMS: atom_id res chain seq x y z
N MET A 1 4.20 42.05 18.15
CA MET A 1 4.56 41.11 19.24
C MET A 1 5.36 40.00 18.59
N THR A 2 6.67 40.02 18.70
CA THR A 2 7.55 38.92 18.25
C THR A 2 7.33 37.75 19.19
N ALA A 3 6.73 36.67 18.64
CA ALA A 3 6.61 35.41 19.37
C ALA A 3 8.02 34.96 19.77
N GLN A 4 8.23 34.74 21.06
CA GLN A 4 9.45 34.08 21.54
C GLN A 4 9.58 32.73 20.82
N PRO A 5 10.78 32.33 20.36
CA PRO A 5 10.99 31.04 19.76
C PRO A 5 10.65 29.98 20.82
N THR A 6 9.54 29.31 20.67
CA THR A 6 9.21 28.14 21.49
C THR A 6 10.27 27.06 21.18
N ASP A 7 10.86 26.48 22.23
CA ASP A 7 11.83 25.40 22.09
C ASP A 7 11.25 24.28 21.19
N PRO A 8 12.01 23.79 20.20
CA PRO A 8 11.52 22.78 19.31
C PRO A 8 11.21 21.49 20.07
N LEU A 9 10.11 20.83 19.72
CA LEU A 9 9.77 19.50 20.25
C LEU A 9 10.77 18.42 19.76
N VAL A 10 11.19 18.55 18.51
CA VAL A 10 12.25 17.70 17.93
C VAL A 10 13.31 18.61 17.30
N GLU A 11 14.58 18.31 17.58
CA GLU A 11 15.73 18.93 16.92
C GLU A 11 16.71 17.84 16.50
N VAL A 12 16.99 17.77 15.21
CA VAL A 12 17.96 16.87 14.60
C VAL A 12 19.00 17.71 13.87
N ALA A 13 20.28 17.47 14.14
CA ALA A 13 21.39 18.16 13.50
C ALA A 13 22.48 17.19 13.06
N GLY A 14 22.75 17.14 11.74
CA GLY A 14 23.80 16.34 11.14
C GLY A 14 23.68 14.84 11.42
N LEU A 15 22.45 14.30 11.47
CA LEU A 15 22.23 12.89 11.75
C LEU A 15 22.84 12.01 10.67
N THR A 16 23.72 11.10 11.09
CA THR A 16 24.27 10.01 10.23
C THR A 16 23.97 8.67 10.88
N VAL A 17 23.65 7.66 10.04
CA VAL A 17 23.43 6.29 10.48
C VAL A 17 24.09 5.34 9.51
N ASP A 18 25.07 4.58 10.00
CA ASP A 18 25.81 3.56 9.26
C ASP A 18 25.48 2.16 9.81
N PHE A 19 25.13 1.23 8.93
CA PHE A 19 24.92 -0.17 9.25
C PHE A 19 26.11 -1.01 8.76
N PRO A 20 26.84 -1.70 9.64
CA PRO A 20 27.86 -2.64 9.22
C PRO A 20 27.22 -3.87 8.59
N THR A 21 27.65 -4.22 7.37
CA THR A 21 27.21 -5.43 6.68
C THR A 21 28.42 -6.29 6.29
N ALA A 22 28.17 -7.55 5.91
CA ALA A 22 29.23 -8.44 5.43
C ALA A 22 29.92 -7.92 4.15
N ALA A 23 29.26 -7.08 3.37
CA ALA A 23 29.77 -6.47 2.14
C ALA A 23 30.42 -5.08 2.36
N GLY A 24 30.46 -4.59 3.60
CA GLY A 24 30.93 -3.27 3.98
C GLY A 24 29.87 -2.43 4.69
N ASP A 25 30.22 -1.22 5.08
CA ASP A 25 29.30 -0.31 5.75
C ASP A 25 28.31 0.30 4.76
N VAL A 26 27.02 0.27 5.12
CA VAL A 26 25.95 0.93 4.38
C VAL A 26 25.53 2.19 5.13
N ARG A 27 25.74 3.36 4.54
CA ARG A 27 25.28 4.63 5.07
C ARG A 27 23.81 4.84 4.70
N ALA A 28 22.92 4.63 5.66
CA ALA A 28 21.47 4.76 5.45
C ALA A 28 20.96 6.19 5.64
N VAL A 29 21.67 7.02 6.45
CA VAL A 29 21.36 8.45 6.67
C VAL A 29 22.67 9.23 6.66
N ASP A 30 22.71 10.35 5.94
CA ASP A 30 23.91 11.14 5.75
C ASP A 30 23.65 12.64 5.92
N GLY A 31 23.88 13.16 7.13
CA GLY A 31 23.87 14.58 7.46
C GLY A 31 22.47 15.22 7.53
N VAL A 32 21.42 14.45 7.81
CA VAL A 32 20.04 14.98 7.86
C VAL A 32 19.84 15.89 9.07
N SER A 33 19.21 17.07 8.84
CA SER A 33 18.93 18.07 9.88
C SER A 33 17.52 18.62 9.73
N PHE A 34 16.76 18.71 10.82
CA PHE A 34 15.44 19.35 10.84
C PHE A 34 14.99 19.71 12.25
N ARG A 35 13.94 20.51 12.34
CA ARG A 35 13.29 20.88 13.59
C ARG A 35 11.78 20.73 13.46
N LEU A 36 11.11 20.35 14.55
CA LEU A 36 9.66 20.27 14.64
C LEU A 36 9.20 21.04 15.88
N ALA A 37 8.33 22.01 15.70
CA ALA A 37 7.69 22.73 16.81
C ALA A 37 6.54 21.89 17.41
N PRO A 38 6.17 22.14 18.69
CA PRO A 38 4.99 21.51 19.29
C PRO A 38 3.72 21.74 18.45
N GLY A 39 2.87 20.72 18.30
CA GLY A 39 1.63 20.78 17.53
C GLY A 39 1.79 20.83 16.01
N ARG A 40 3.03 20.85 15.49
CA ARG A 40 3.31 20.83 14.05
C ARG A 40 3.51 19.40 13.54
N ALA A 41 3.35 19.24 12.24
CA ALA A 41 3.56 17.96 11.56
C ALA A 41 4.63 18.08 10.47
N LEU A 42 5.60 17.16 10.48
CA LEU A 42 6.63 17.00 9.47
C LEU A 42 6.44 15.69 8.73
N GLY A 43 6.39 15.75 7.40
CA GLY A 43 6.41 14.58 6.52
C GLY A 43 7.81 14.23 6.06
N LEU A 44 8.24 12.98 6.28
CA LEU A 44 9.44 12.42 5.67
C LEU A 44 9.02 11.62 4.44
N VAL A 45 9.39 12.08 3.24
CA VAL A 45 8.96 11.48 1.97
C VAL A 45 10.15 11.10 1.09
N GLY A 46 9.97 10.14 0.20
CA GLY A 46 11.00 9.64 -0.72
C GLY A 46 10.78 8.17 -1.09
N GLU A 47 11.59 7.62 -1.97
CA GLU A 47 11.52 6.23 -2.41
C GLU A 47 11.83 5.23 -1.28
N SER A 48 11.52 3.94 -1.51
CA SER A 48 11.92 2.86 -0.62
C SER A 48 13.45 2.82 -0.48
N GLY A 49 13.94 2.65 0.76
CA GLY A 49 15.39 2.68 1.02
C GLY A 49 16.02 4.07 1.13
N SER A 50 15.27 5.17 0.98
CA SER A 50 15.83 6.53 1.11
C SER A 50 16.22 6.96 2.53
N GLY A 51 16.04 6.09 3.55
CA GLY A 51 16.45 6.35 4.94
C GLY A 51 15.35 6.89 5.85
N LYS A 52 14.11 7.05 5.40
CA LYS A 52 12.98 7.62 6.18
C LYS A 52 12.74 6.92 7.51
N SER A 53 12.51 5.61 7.48
CA SER A 53 12.28 4.80 8.70
C SER A 53 13.50 4.77 9.60
N THR A 54 14.72 4.87 9.03
CA THR A 54 15.98 4.97 9.78
C THR A 54 16.04 6.29 10.55
N VAL A 55 15.66 7.42 9.92
CA VAL A 55 15.55 8.73 10.60
C VAL A 55 14.49 8.66 11.69
N ALA A 56 13.29 8.11 11.41
CA ALA A 56 12.21 7.96 12.39
C ALA A 56 12.62 7.13 13.60
N ALA A 57 13.31 6.00 13.38
CA ALA A 57 13.83 5.14 14.45
C ALA A 57 14.92 5.82 15.30
N ALA A 58 15.74 6.68 14.69
CA ALA A 58 16.78 7.44 15.40
C ALA A 58 16.21 8.44 16.40
N LEU A 59 14.99 8.98 16.19
CA LEU A 59 14.31 9.87 17.14
C LEU A 59 14.03 9.21 18.49
N LEU A 60 14.00 7.89 18.52
CA LEU A 60 13.83 7.08 19.74
C LEU A 60 15.08 6.26 20.06
N ASP A 61 16.19 6.44 19.35
CA ASP A 61 17.43 5.64 19.46
C ASP A 61 17.17 4.13 19.40
N LEU A 62 16.28 3.70 18.51
CA LEU A 62 15.97 2.28 18.31
C LEU A 62 17.14 1.51 17.67
N HIS A 63 18.15 2.20 17.19
CA HIS A 63 19.38 1.62 16.65
C HIS A 63 20.37 1.20 17.73
N ARG A 64 20.18 1.61 19.00
CA ARG A 64 21.05 1.24 20.12
C ARG A 64 21.11 -0.27 20.30
N GLY A 65 22.30 -0.83 20.29
CA GLY A 65 22.54 -2.27 20.46
C GLY A 65 22.32 -3.13 19.20
N THR A 66 21.98 -2.54 18.05
CA THR A 66 21.83 -3.27 16.78
C THR A 66 23.13 -3.41 15.99
N GLY A 67 24.23 -2.79 16.47
CA GLY A 67 25.48 -2.67 15.74
C GLY A 67 25.56 -1.45 14.82
N ALA A 68 24.48 -0.73 14.60
CA ALA A 68 24.48 0.52 13.84
C ALA A 68 25.27 1.62 14.55
N ARG A 69 25.97 2.44 13.78
CA ARG A 69 26.68 3.63 14.27
C ARG A 69 25.87 4.86 13.97
N VAL A 70 25.42 5.55 15.02
CA VAL A 70 24.63 6.78 14.93
C VAL A 70 25.47 7.95 15.40
N ALA A 71 25.52 9.03 14.61
CA ALA A 71 26.23 10.27 14.97
C ALA A 71 25.37 11.49 14.63
N GLY A 72 25.77 12.66 15.14
CA GLY A 72 25.00 13.89 15.09
C GLY A 72 24.31 14.18 16.40
N THR A 73 23.28 15.04 16.38
CA THR A 73 22.48 15.40 17.56
C THR A 73 21.02 15.08 17.29
N VAL A 74 20.37 14.41 18.24
CA VAL A 74 18.92 14.15 18.23
C VAL A 74 18.37 14.54 19.58
N ARG A 75 17.52 15.57 19.61
CA ARG A 75 16.83 15.99 20.82
C ARG A 75 15.32 15.86 20.65
N VAL A 76 14.67 15.29 21.66
CA VAL A 76 13.22 15.16 21.73
C VAL A 76 12.76 15.73 23.08
N ASP A 77 11.90 16.73 23.05
CA ASP A 77 11.43 17.46 24.23
C ASP A 77 12.59 17.96 25.12
N GLY A 78 13.63 18.53 24.47
CA GLY A 78 14.85 19.02 25.12
C GLY A 78 15.85 17.95 25.55
N GLN A 79 15.50 16.66 25.56
CA GLN A 79 16.36 15.56 25.96
C GLN A 79 17.24 15.10 24.79
N ASP A 80 18.56 15.03 24.98
CA ASP A 80 19.48 14.42 24.03
C ASP A 80 19.28 12.90 24.04
N VAL A 81 18.76 12.36 22.93
CA VAL A 81 18.35 10.95 22.81
C VAL A 81 19.54 10.03 22.70
N LEU A 82 20.58 10.43 21.94
CA LEU A 82 21.75 9.59 21.68
C LEU A 82 22.66 9.48 22.91
N ALA A 83 22.75 10.54 23.72
CA ALA A 83 23.55 10.56 24.94
C ALA A 83 22.77 10.07 26.18
N ALA A 84 21.45 9.89 26.09
CA ALA A 84 20.60 9.55 27.23
C ALA A 84 20.91 8.15 27.80
N PRO A 85 20.93 7.97 29.14
CA PRO A 85 20.98 6.65 29.73
C PRO A 85 19.68 5.89 29.52
N ASP A 86 19.73 4.52 29.55
CA ASP A 86 18.58 3.66 29.27
C ASP A 86 17.33 3.97 30.11
N ALA A 87 17.51 4.38 31.37
CA ALA A 87 16.40 4.74 32.22
C ALA A 87 15.66 6.00 31.73
N ALA A 88 16.37 6.96 31.15
CA ALA A 88 15.80 8.16 30.55
C ALA A 88 15.13 7.84 29.21
N LEU A 89 15.75 7.02 28.38
CA LEU A 89 15.15 6.54 27.12
C LEU A 89 13.86 5.76 27.36
N ARG A 90 13.81 4.89 28.39
CA ARG A 90 12.56 4.18 28.75
C ARG A 90 11.43 5.13 29.15
N ARG A 91 11.73 6.25 29.80
CA ARG A 91 10.70 7.29 30.11
C ARG A 91 10.26 8.06 28.87
N LEU A 92 11.20 8.35 27.98
CA LEU A 92 10.91 9.05 26.73
C LEU A 92 10.05 8.16 25.80
N ARG A 93 10.48 6.92 25.57
CA ARG A 93 9.77 5.94 24.71
C ARG A 93 8.43 5.58 25.34
N GLY A 94 7.32 5.88 24.66
CA GLY A 94 5.95 5.63 25.11
C GLY A 94 5.40 6.65 26.11
N GLY A 95 6.23 7.39 26.88
CA GLY A 95 5.78 8.43 27.81
C GLY A 95 5.72 9.82 27.16
N THR A 96 6.80 10.25 26.52
CA THR A 96 6.90 11.55 25.84
C THR A 96 6.74 11.41 24.32
N ALA A 97 7.34 10.39 23.73
CA ALA A 97 7.29 10.10 22.31
C ALA A 97 6.89 8.64 22.08
N ALA A 98 5.96 8.41 21.17
CA ALA A 98 5.51 7.08 20.79
C ALA A 98 5.69 6.85 19.29
N MET A 99 5.83 5.59 18.88
CA MET A 99 5.98 5.20 17.48
C MET A 99 4.92 4.19 17.08
N VAL A 100 4.34 4.41 15.91
CA VAL A 100 3.51 3.44 15.19
C VAL A 100 4.36 2.87 14.07
N PHE A 101 4.56 1.55 14.09
CA PHE A 101 5.39 0.85 13.12
C PHE A 101 4.60 0.49 11.85
N GLN A 102 5.31 0.30 10.76
CA GLN A 102 4.77 -0.01 9.43
C GLN A 102 3.92 -1.29 9.39
N ASP A 103 4.38 -2.36 10.06
CA ASP A 103 3.67 -3.66 10.06
C ASP A 103 2.95 -3.92 11.40
N PRO A 104 1.60 -3.87 11.40
CA PRO A 104 0.82 -4.16 12.60
C PRO A 104 0.96 -5.59 13.12
N LEU A 105 1.26 -6.56 12.25
CA LEU A 105 1.35 -7.96 12.65
C LEU A 105 2.63 -8.25 13.44
N SER A 106 3.72 -7.57 13.11
CA SER A 106 4.98 -7.70 13.84
C SER A 106 4.97 -6.96 15.19
N ALA A 107 4.12 -5.94 15.34
CA ALA A 107 4.05 -5.10 16.53
C ALA A 107 3.03 -5.59 17.59
N LEU A 108 2.06 -6.42 17.20
CA LEU A 108 1.04 -6.97 18.10
C LEU A 108 1.33 -8.44 18.42
N ASP A 109 1.34 -8.80 19.71
CA ASP A 109 1.47 -10.18 20.13
C ASP A 109 0.17 -10.96 19.80
N PRO A 110 0.23 -12.03 18.97
CA PRO A 110 -0.95 -12.77 18.53
C PRO A 110 -1.67 -13.54 19.65
N TYR A 111 -1.01 -13.78 20.77
CA TYR A 111 -1.53 -14.60 21.87
C TYR A 111 -2.32 -13.82 22.90
N TYR A 112 -2.07 -12.50 23.04
CA TYR A 112 -2.72 -11.67 24.05
C TYR A 112 -3.86 -10.85 23.45
N ALA A 113 -4.87 -10.56 24.31
CA ALA A 113 -5.95 -9.66 23.93
C ALA A 113 -5.42 -8.23 23.68
N ILE A 114 -5.99 -7.52 22.72
CA ILE A 114 -5.57 -6.16 22.36
C ILE A 114 -5.63 -5.22 23.57
N GLY A 115 -6.70 -5.26 24.36
CA GLY A 115 -6.83 -4.43 25.56
C GLY A 115 -5.81 -4.74 26.65
N ASP A 116 -5.36 -5.98 26.78
CA ASP A 116 -4.34 -6.33 27.76
C ASP A 116 -2.95 -5.80 27.32
N GLN A 117 -2.62 -5.81 26.02
CA GLN A 117 -1.39 -5.23 25.48
C GLN A 117 -1.36 -3.70 25.68
N ILE A 118 -2.45 -2.99 25.37
CA ILE A 118 -2.57 -1.55 25.61
C ILE A 118 -2.46 -1.23 27.12
N ALA A 119 -3.14 -2.00 27.97
CA ALA A 119 -3.09 -1.83 29.41
C ALA A 119 -1.69 -2.08 29.98
N GLU A 120 -0.93 -3.00 29.40
CA GLU A 120 0.46 -3.25 29.77
C GLU A 120 1.35 -2.04 29.46
N VAL A 121 1.30 -1.50 28.23
CA VAL A 121 2.03 -0.28 27.85
C VAL A 121 1.71 0.86 28.82
N HIS A 122 0.44 1.09 29.11
CA HIS A 122 0.04 2.15 30.04
C HIS A 122 0.62 1.95 31.46
N ARG A 123 0.65 0.72 31.97
CA ARG A 123 1.20 0.41 33.30
C ARG A 123 2.72 0.52 33.36
N VAL A 124 3.42 0.17 32.29
CA VAL A 124 4.88 0.30 32.19
C VAL A 124 5.30 1.78 32.32
N HIS A 125 4.57 2.67 31.65
CA HIS A 125 4.90 4.10 31.60
C HIS A 125 4.22 4.95 32.68
N ARG A 126 3.18 4.40 33.37
CA ARG A 126 2.47 5.06 34.49
C ARG A 126 2.51 4.16 35.73
N PRO A 127 3.67 4.07 36.42
CA PRO A 127 3.81 3.26 37.63
C PRO A 127 2.77 3.63 38.68
N GLY A 128 2.17 2.63 39.33
CA GLY A 128 1.10 2.84 40.32
C GLY A 128 -0.32 2.74 39.74
N THR A 129 -0.50 2.67 38.42
CA THR A 129 -1.82 2.45 37.82
C THR A 129 -2.32 1.04 38.12
N SER A 130 -3.52 0.93 38.70
CA SER A 130 -4.15 -0.37 38.97
C SER A 130 -4.50 -1.09 37.66
N ARG A 131 -4.55 -2.43 37.70
CA ARG A 131 -4.96 -3.24 36.53
C ARG A 131 -6.33 -2.83 35.98
N ARG A 132 -7.26 -2.49 36.89
CA ARG A 132 -8.62 -2.04 36.50
C ARG A 132 -8.57 -0.70 35.77
N ALA A 133 -7.81 0.26 36.27
CA ALA A 133 -7.66 1.58 35.64
C ALA A 133 -6.96 1.49 34.29
N ALA A 134 -5.92 0.65 34.16
CA ALA A 134 -5.23 0.44 32.88
C ALA A 134 -6.14 -0.22 31.82
N ARG A 135 -6.97 -1.18 32.20
CA ARG A 135 -7.97 -1.77 31.28
C ARG A 135 -9.07 -0.77 30.88
N ALA A 136 -9.51 0.08 31.82
CA ALA A 136 -10.44 1.15 31.49
C ALA A 136 -9.83 2.12 30.48
N ARG A 137 -8.56 2.49 30.68
CA ARG A 137 -7.82 3.33 29.70
C ARG A 137 -7.67 2.65 28.35
N ALA A 138 -7.42 1.35 28.30
CA ALA A 138 -7.35 0.59 27.03
C ALA A 138 -8.68 0.66 26.25
N VAL A 139 -9.82 0.54 26.93
CA VAL A 139 -11.14 0.68 26.30
C VAL A 139 -11.36 2.11 25.79
N GLU A 140 -11.02 3.11 26.60
CA GLU A 140 -11.15 4.52 26.25
C GLU A 140 -10.34 4.88 24.99
N VAL A 141 -9.06 4.48 24.91
CA VAL A 141 -8.24 4.79 23.73
C VAL A 141 -8.67 3.98 22.50
N LEU A 142 -9.19 2.76 22.65
CA LEU A 142 -9.78 1.99 21.55
C LEU A 142 -11.03 2.68 20.99
N ASP A 143 -11.87 3.23 21.87
CA ASP A 143 -13.05 4.01 21.48
C ASP A 143 -12.63 5.30 20.76
N ARG A 144 -11.65 6.02 21.31
CA ARG A 144 -11.11 7.26 20.73
C ARG A 144 -10.54 7.06 19.31
N VAL A 145 -9.93 5.91 19.02
CA VAL A 145 -9.47 5.59 17.65
C VAL A 145 -10.57 5.01 16.76
N GLY A 146 -11.84 5.02 17.20
CA GLY A 146 -12.98 4.60 16.41
C GLY A 146 -13.14 3.09 16.26
N ILE A 147 -12.71 2.30 17.25
CA ILE A 147 -13.03 0.87 17.33
C ILE A 147 -14.43 0.70 17.93
N ALA A 148 -15.40 0.34 17.10
CA ALA A 148 -16.77 0.08 17.55
C ALA A 148 -16.78 -1.04 18.61
N ASP A 149 -17.67 -0.94 19.61
CA ASP A 149 -17.77 -1.91 20.74
C ASP A 149 -16.42 -2.10 21.46
N ALA A 150 -15.67 -1.02 21.72
CA ALA A 150 -14.32 -1.04 22.30
C ALA A 150 -14.21 -1.96 23.53
N ALA A 151 -15.20 -1.97 24.42
CA ALA A 151 -15.23 -2.82 25.61
C ALA A 151 -15.25 -4.33 25.29
N ARG A 152 -15.96 -4.74 24.26
CA ARG A 152 -16.00 -6.12 23.77
C ARG A 152 -14.73 -6.44 22.99
N ARG A 153 -14.35 -5.57 22.08
CA ARG A 153 -13.19 -5.73 21.20
C ARG A 153 -11.86 -5.73 21.96
N SER A 154 -11.76 -5.03 23.10
CA SER A 154 -10.55 -5.08 23.93
C SER A 154 -10.18 -6.49 24.39
N ARG A 155 -11.14 -7.44 24.44
CA ARG A 155 -10.93 -8.83 24.81
C ARG A 155 -10.55 -9.73 23.63
N ALA A 156 -10.68 -9.22 22.40
CA ALA A 156 -10.37 -9.96 21.19
C ALA A 156 -8.86 -9.93 20.91
N ARG A 157 -8.38 -10.93 20.17
CA ARG A 157 -6.97 -11.07 19.78
C ARG A 157 -6.71 -10.44 18.41
N PRO A 158 -5.45 -10.15 18.05
CA PRO A 158 -5.10 -9.53 16.78
C PRO A 158 -5.66 -10.23 15.53
N HIS A 159 -5.74 -11.55 15.52
CA HIS A 159 -6.27 -12.30 14.37
C HIS A 159 -7.79 -12.13 14.14
N GLU A 160 -8.52 -11.65 15.15
CA GLU A 160 -9.96 -11.35 15.07
C GLU A 160 -10.23 -9.92 14.56
N PHE A 161 -9.16 -9.12 14.34
CA PHE A 161 -9.22 -7.75 13.84
C PHE A 161 -8.92 -7.72 12.32
N SER A 162 -9.63 -6.86 11.58
CA SER A 162 -9.24 -6.51 10.21
C SER A 162 -7.91 -5.75 10.18
N GLY A 163 -7.28 -5.57 9.01
CA GLY A 163 -6.06 -4.78 8.85
C GLY A 163 -6.18 -3.37 9.42
N GLY A 164 -7.22 -2.65 9.05
CA GLY A 164 -7.49 -1.30 9.57
C GLY A 164 -7.78 -1.27 11.07
N MET A 165 -8.46 -2.28 11.61
CA MET A 165 -8.66 -2.37 13.07
C MET A 165 -7.36 -2.62 13.82
N ARG A 166 -6.44 -3.42 13.27
CA ARG A 166 -5.10 -3.64 13.86
C ARG A 166 -4.29 -2.35 13.88
N GLN A 167 -4.33 -1.59 12.79
CA GLN A 167 -3.66 -0.29 12.68
C GLN A 167 -4.22 0.71 13.71
N ARG A 168 -5.54 0.79 13.86
CA ARG A 168 -6.19 1.59 14.91
C ARG A 168 -5.80 1.13 16.32
N ALA A 169 -5.66 -0.19 16.54
CA ALA A 169 -5.22 -0.72 17.83
C ALA A 169 -3.76 -0.34 18.15
N LEU A 170 -2.86 -0.33 17.16
CA LEU A 170 -1.50 0.18 17.32
C LEU A 170 -1.49 1.68 17.65
N LEU A 171 -2.32 2.45 16.96
CA LEU A 171 -2.48 3.87 17.25
C LEU A 171 -3.01 4.08 18.68
N ALA A 172 -4.01 3.29 19.11
CA ALA A 172 -4.50 3.31 20.49
C ALA A 172 -3.40 2.99 21.51
N MET A 173 -2.55 2.00 21.21
CA MET A 173 -1.41 1.63 22.05
C MET A 173 -0.40 2.79 22.15
N ALA A 174 -0.05 3.43 21.05
CA ALA A 174 0.83 4.59 21.01
C ALA A 174 0.28 5.79 21.82
N LEU A 175 -1.04 5.98 21.77
CA LEU A 175 -1.74 7.10 22.45
C LEU A 175 -2.10 6.80 23.91
N ALA A 176 -1.91 5.58 24.40
CA ALA A 176 -2.32 5.18 25.75
C ALA A 176 -1.74 6.05 26.87
N CYS A 177 -0.53 6.57 26.68
CA CYS A 177 0.18 7.42 27.63
C CYS A 177 0.14 8.92 27.30
N GLU A 178 -0.62 9.36 26.31
CA GLU A 178 -0.74 10.75 25.87
C GLU A 178 0.63 11.38 25.52
N PRO A 179 1.33 10.85 24.52
CA PRO A 179 2.64 11.36 24.15
C PRO A 179 2.54 12.79 23.59
N ARG A 180 3.62 13.55 23.69
CA ARG A 180 3.77 14.88 23.05
C ARG A 180 4.18 14.77 21.59
N LEU A 181 4.87 13.67 21.21
CA LEU A 181 5.34 13.37 19.86
C LEU A 181 4.82 12.01 19.43
N LEU A 182 4.20 11.94 18.26
CA LEU A 182 3.89 10.70 17.57
C LEU A 182 4.75 10.56 16.31
N ILE A 183 5.45 9.46 16.21
CA ILE A 183 6.20 9.08 15.01
C ILE A 183 5.39 7.98 14.33
N ALA A 184 4.87 8.26 13.15
CA ALA A 184 4.05 7.31 12.38
C ALA A 184 4.81 6.87 11.14
N ASP A 185 5.33 5.64 11.17
CA ASP A 185 6.09 5.07 10.06
C ASP A 185 5.14 4.29 9.15
N GLU A 186 4.80 4.90 8.04
CA GLU A 186 3.86 4.39 7.03
C GLU A 186 2.53 3.85 7.64
N PRO A 187 1.82 4.64 8.45
CA PRO A 187 0.69 4.15 9.25
C PRO A 187 -0.53 3.71 8.42
N THR A 188 -0.53 3.96 7.13
CA THR A 188 -1.65 3.67 6.22
C THR A 188 -1.29 2.69 5.10
N THR A 189 -0.08 2.15 5.09
CA THR A 189 0.36 1.17 4.09
C THR A 189 -0.49 -0.10 4.16
N ALA A 190 -0.86 -0.64 3.00
CA ALA A 190 -1.73 -1.81 2.83
C ALA A 190 -3.17 -1.66 3.37
N LEU A 191 -3.62 -0.43 3.60
CA LEU A 191 -5.02 -0.14 3.92
C LEU A 191 -5.79 0.30 2.68
N ASP A 192 -7.10 0.06 2.68
CA ASP A 192 -7.97 0.66 1.67
C ASP A 192 -8.12 2.18 1.90
N VAL A 193 -8.46 2.89 0.82
CA VAL A 193 -8.50 4.36 0.82
C VAL A 193 -9.46 4.95 1.87
N THR A 194 -10.55 4.25 2.20
CA THR A 194 -11.53 4.70 3.18
C THR A 194 -10.95 4.63 4.60
N VAL A 195 -10.35 3.51 4.96
CA VAL A 195 -9.69 3.33 6.28
C VAL A 195 -8.47 4.24 6.39
N GLN A 196 -7.69 4.40 5.31
CA GLN A 196 -6.57 5.35 5.25
C GLN A 196 -7.05 6.78 5.58
N ALA A 197 -8.08 7.26 4.89
CA ALA A 197 -8.63 8.60 5.13
C ALA A 197 -9.07 8.77 6.59
N GLN A 198 -9.77 7.79 7.16
CA GLN A 198 -10.22 7.81 8.56
C GLN A 198 -9.06 7.87 9.57
N ILE A 199 -7.94 7.17 9.31
CA ILE A 199 -6.74 7.24 10.17
C ILE A 199 -6.07 8.60 10.08
N LEU A 200 -5.98 9.17 8.88
CA LEU A 200 -5.39 10.49 8.68
C LEU A 200 -6.25 11.61 9.30
N ASP A 201 -7.56 11.50 9.19
CA ASP A 201 -8.50 12.44 9.83
C ASP A 201 -8.37 12.35 11.35
N LEU A 202 -8.29 11.16 11.93
CA LEU A 202 -8.05 10.95 13.36
C LEU A 202 -6.71 11.55 13.81
N LEU A 203 -5.61 11.35 13.06
CA LEU A 203 -4.31 11.96 13.37
C LEU A 203 -4.38 13.49 13.36
N HIS A 204 -5.15 14.05 12.43
CA HIS A 204 -5.39 15.49 12.37
C HIS A 204 -6.18 16.01 13.57
N GLU A 205 -7.26 15.34 13.97
CA GLU A 205 -8.06 15.64 15.16
C GLU A 205 -7.21 15.62 16.43
N LEU A 206 -6.48 14.52 16.64
CA LEU A 206 -5.57 14.38 17.79
C LEU A 206 -4.53 15.48 17.86
N ARG A 207 -3.95 15.88 16.72
CA ARG A 207 -3.00 16.97 16.65
C ARG A 207 -3.62 18.31 17.05
N THR A 208 -4.82 18.61 16.55
CA THR A 208 -5.51 19.88 16.84
C THR A 208 -6.02 19.97 18.27
N GLU A 209 -6.52 18.87 18.84
CA GLU A 209 -7.07 18.83 20.19
C GLU A 209 -6.00 18.84 21.28
N SER A 210 -4.92 18.06 21.12
CA SER A 210 -3.92 17.82 22.16
C SER A 210 -2.59 18.54 21.94
N GLY A 211 -2.42 19.25 20.82
CA GLY A 211 -1.14 19.85 20.46
C GLY A 211 -0.04 18.84 20.18
N LEU A 212 -0.42 17.63 19.74
CA LEU A 212 0.47 16.53 19.43
C LEU A 212 1.41 16.89 18.26
N GLY A 213 2.71 16.79 18.45
CA GLY A 213 3.68 16.84 17.35
C GLY A 213 3.64 15.55 16.54
N LEU A 214 3.72 15.63 15.22
CA LEU A 214 3.66 14.48 14.34
C LEU A 214 4.88 14.43 13.41
N VAL A 215 5.57 13.29 13.37
CA VAL A 215 6.50 12.92 12.29
C VAL A 215 5.84 11.81 11.50
N LEU A 216 5.45 12.09 10.26
CA LEU A 216 4.78 11.15 9.37
C LEU A 216 5.77 10.68 8.29
N VAL A 217 6.11 9.42 8.30
CA VAL A 217 6.84 8.78 7.21
C VAL A 217 5.85 8.21 6.21
N THR A 218 6.00 8.55 4.96
CA THR A 218 5.18 8.00 3.88
C THR A 218 5.91 8.07 2.54
N HIS A 219 5.57 7.18 1.63
CA HIS A 219 5.94 7.28 0.23
C HIS A 219 4.83 7.91 -0.63
N ASP A 220 3.64 8.15 -0.07
CA ASP A 220 2.50 8.76 -0.74
C ASP A 220 2.46 10.27 -0.48
N LEU A 221 2.76 11.06 -1.52
CA LEU A 221 2.76 12.53 -1.47
C LEU A 221 1.34 13.10 -1.31
N GLY A 222 0.31 12.41 -1.77
CA GLY A 222 -1.10 12.82 -1.55
C GLY A 222 -1.50 12.69 -0.08
N VAL A 223 -1.04 11.63 0.59
CA VAL A 223 -1.19 11.47 2.05
C VAL A 223 -0.49 12.59 2.79
N ALA A 224 0.75 12.88 2.40
CA ALA A 224 1.53 13.95 3.02
C ALA A 224 0.88 15.32 2.81
N ALA A 225 0.38 15.62 1.59
CA ALA A 225 -0.28 16.88 1.25
C ALA A 225 -1.43 17.25 2.19
N GLY A 226 -2.24 16.27 2.56
CA GLY A 226 -3.40 16.47 3.46
C GLY A 226 -3.09 16.41 4.95
N SER A 227 -1.87 15.99 5.36
CA SER A 227 -1.63 15.58 6.76
C SER A 227 -0.53 16.36 7.46
N VAL A 228 0.41 16.98 6.71
CA VAL A 228 1.58 17.64 7.33
C VAL A 228 1.74 19.09 6.91
N ASP A 229 2.41 19.85 7.76
CA ASP A 229 2.65 21.28 7.54
C ASP A 229 3.92 21.52 6.71
N GLU A 230 4.91 20.67 6.87
CA GLU A 230 6.23 20.75 6.26
C GLU A 230 6.64 19.39 5.70
N LEU A 231 7.32 19.38 4.57
CA LEU A 231 7.87 18.18 3.95
C LEU A 231 9.39 18.22 3.94
N LEU A 232 10.01 17.07 4.17
CA LEU A 232 11.42 16.79 3.98
C LEU A 232 11.55 15.62 3.02
N VAL A 233 12.08 15.90 1.82
CA VAL A 233 12.29 14.91 0.77
C VAL A 233 13.66 14.28 0.94
N LEU A 234 13.72 12.96 1.06
CA LEU A 234 14.92 12.17 1.23
C LEU A 234 15.22 11.32 -0.01
N ARG A 235 16.50 11.29 -0.39
CA ARG A 235 17.04 10.36 -1.40
C ARG A 235 18.41 9.87 -0.96
N ASP A 236 18.64 8.57 -1.02
CA ASP A 236 19.94 7.94 -0.70
C ASP A 236 20.51 8.43 0.66
N GLY A 237 19.64 8.54 1.67
CA GLY A 237 19.99 8.97 3.02
C GLY A 237 20.19 10.46 3.22
N ARG A 238 20.02 11.30 2.18
CA ARG A 238 20.27 12.75 2.22
C ARG A 238 18.99 13.56 2.03
N GLU A 239 18.98 14.76 2.63
CA GLU A 239 17.97 15.78 2.34
C GLU A 239 18.17 16.30 0.92
N VAL A 240 17.13 16.22 0.09
CA VAL A 240 17.10 16.77 -1.27
C VAL A 240 16.40 18.13 -1.29
N GLU A 241 15.28 18.24 -0.60
CA GLU A 241 14.49 19.47 -0.53
C GLU A 241 13.64 19.46 0.73
N ARG A 242 13.43 20.65 1.32
CA ARG A 242 12.54 20.85 2.46
C ARG A 242 11.81 22.17 2.36
N GLY A 243 10.58 22.20 2.83
CA GLY A 243 9.78 23.42 2.89
C GLY A 243 8.33 23.19 3.31
N PRO A 244 7.55 24.26 3.39
CA PRO A 244 6.11 24.19 3.60
C PRO A 244 5.47 23.28 2.55
N THR A 245 4.54 22.42 2.97
CA THR A 245 3.92 21.40 2.10
C THR A 245 3.32 22.00 0.83
N ALA A 246 2.58 23.11 0.96
CA ALA A 246 1.93 23.75 -0.18
C ALA A 246 2.95 24.32 -1.20
N GLU A 247 4.07 24.91 -0.73
CA GLU A 247 5.11 25.46 -1.59
C GLU A 247 5.86 24.34 -2.32
N LEU A 248 6.28 23.30 -1.57
CA LEU A 248 7.07 22.21 -2.12
C LEU A 248 6.28 21.38 -3.16
N LEU A 249 4.98 21.14 -2.92
CA LEU A 249 4.13 20.41 -3.86
C LEU A 249 3.72 21.28 -5.07
N GLY A 250 3.55 22.59 -4.87
CA GLY A 250 3.15 23.52 -5.94
C GLY A 250 4.30 23.96 -6.85
N THR A 251 5.49 24.21 -6.27
CA THR A 251 6.65 24.76 -6.97
C THR A 251 7.96 24.10 -6.53
N PRO A 252 8.13 22.78 -6.78
CA PRO A 252 9.34 22.07 -6.40
C PRO A 252 10.57 22.62 -7.13
N ARG A 253 11.68 22.74 -6.42
CA ARG A 253 12.95 23.25 -6.98
C ARG A 253 13.84 22.12 -7.46
N ALA A 254 13.97 21.06 -6.65
CA ALA A 254 14.84 19.93 -6.94
C ALA A 254 14.27 19.05 -8.07
N ALA A 255 15.15 18.59 -8.97
CA ALA A 255 14.78 17.70 -10.07
C ALA A 255 14.10 16.41 -9.57
N TYR A 256 14.66 15.81 -8.53
CA TYR A 256 14.10 14.59 -7.93
C TYR A 256 12.69 14.80 -7.34
N THR A 257 12.43 15.93 -6.69
CA THR A 257 11.07 16.23 -6.18
C THR A 257 10.07 16.37 -7.33
N LYS A 258 10.49 16.97 -8.46
CA LYS A 258 9.67 17.05 -9.68
C LYS A 258 9.39 15.67 -10.27
N GLU A 259 10.39 14.80 -10.32
CA GLU A 259 10.25 13.41 -10.77
C GLU A 259 9.28 12.63 -9.89
N LEU A 260 9.41 12.73 -8.55
CA LEU A 260 8.48 12.10 -7.61
C LEU A 260 7.04 12.57 -7.82
N LEU A 261 6.82 13.89 -7.95
CA LEU A 261 5.49 14.47 -8.16
C LEU A 261 4.88 14.06 -9.51
N ALA A 262 5.69 13.98 -10.55
CA ALA A 262 5.25 13.54 -11.88
C ALA A 262 4.87 12.04 -11.90
N ALA A 263 5.46 11.25 -11.03
CA ALA A 263 5.16 9.81 -10.92
C ALA A 263 3.87 9.50 -10.12
N VAL A 264 3.34 10.46 -9.34
CA VAL A 264 2.11 10.25 -8.54
C VAL A 264 0.90 10.17 -9.47
N PRO A 265 0.15 9.05 -9.45
CA PRO A 265 -1.11 8.97 -10.16
C PRO A 265 -2.13 9.98 -9.59
N ARG A 266 -2.88 10.64 -10.44
CA ARG A 266 -3.83 11.70 -10.05
C ARG A 266 -5.25 11.33 -10.46
N VAL A 267 -6.16 11.39 -9.51
CA VAL A 267 -7.60 11.19 -9.77
C VAL A 267 -8.19 12.39 -10.51
N ASP A 268 -7.65 13.58 -10.29
CA ASP A 268 -8.11 14.84 -10.87
C ASP A 268 -7.42 15.21 -12.21
N ALA A 269 -6.45 14.39 -12.67
CA ALA A 269 -5.80 14.64 -13.95
C ALA A 269 -6.75 14.39 -15.12
N VAL A 270 -6.87 15.37 -16.00
CA VAL A 270 -7.52 15.17 -17.31
C VAL A 270 -6.70 14.14 -18.08
N ARG A 271 -7.31 13.03 -18.42
CA ARG A 271 -6.66 11.99 -19.21
C ARG A 271 -6.25 12.59 -20.56
N SER A 272 -4.97 12.55 -20.89
CA SER A 272 -4.55 12.89 -22.25
C SER A 272 -5.29 11.96 -23.21
N PRO A 273 -5.96 12.49 -24.26
CA PRO A 273 -6.61 11.62 -25.22
C PRO A 273 -5.60 10.62 -25.75
N ALA A 274 -6.01 9.35 -25.78
CA ALA A 274 -5.20 8.31 -26.40
C ALA A 274 -4.76 8.77 -27.80
N PRO A 275 -3.52 8.48 -28.26
CA PRO A 275 -3.06 8.88 -29.57
C PRO A 275 -4.08 8.44 -30.65
N PRO A 276 -4.34 9.29 -31.67
CA PRO A 276 -5.32 9.02 -32.71
C PRO A 276 -5.00 7.68 -33.40
N GLY A 277 -5.82 6.67 -33.15
CA GLY A 277 -5.63 5.25 -33.51
C GLY A 277 -6.06 4.29 -32.41
N ALA A 278 -6.10 4.75 -31.15
CA ALA A 278 -6.74 4.09 -30.01
C ALA A 278 -7.95 4.93 -29.57
N ALA A 279 -8.71 5.45 -30.53
CA ALA A 279 -9.97 6.11 -30.22
C ALA A 279 -10.83 5.12 -29.43
N ALA A 280 -11.30 5.56 -28.26
CA ALA A 280 -12.50 5.03 -27.64
C ALA A 280 -13.68 5.28 -28.60
N ALA A 281 -13.70 4.56 -29.73
CA ALA A 281 -14.96 4.12 -30.25
C ALA A 281 -15.60 3.34 -29.11
N ASP A 282 -16.85 3.64 -28.75
CA ASP A 282 -17.67 2.67 -28.05
C ASP A 282 -17.31 1.30 -28.64
N PRO A 283 -16.80 0.35 -27.83
CA PRO A 283 -16.30 -0.90 -28.39
C PRO A 283 -17.45 -1.43 -29.23
N ALA A 284 -17.25 -1.47 -30.55
CA ALA A 284 -18.19 -2.15 -31.40
C ALA A 284 -18.42 -3.51 -30.74
N PRO A 285 -19.66 -4.00 -30.60
CA PRO A 285 -19.95 -5.21 -29.86
C PRO A 285 -19.27 -6.42 -30.55
N GLY A 286 -17.98 -6.53 -30.30
CA GLY A 286 -17.20 -7.73 -30.60
C GLY A 286 -17.57 -8.79 -29.59
N GLU A 287 -17.50 -10.06 -29.96
CA GLU A 287 -17.69 -11.15 -29.03
C GLU A 287 -16.78 -10.95 -27.81
N PRO A 288 -17.30 -11.02 -26.56
CA PRO A 288 -16.50 -10.84 -25.37
C PRO A 288 -15.43 -11.92 -25.28
N LEU A 289 -14.19 -11.52 -24.95
CA LEU A 289 -13.10 -12.46 -24.69
C LEU A 289 -13.42 -13.30 -23.44
N LEU A 290 -13.93 -12.63 -22.40
CA LEU A 290 -14.39 -13.27 -21.17
C LEU A 290 -15.77 -12.72 -20.80
N GLU A 291 -16.69 -13.62 -20.46
CA GLU A 291 -18.05 -13.30 -20.01
C GLU A 291 -18.34 -14.02 -18.70
N ALA A 292 -18.70 -13.27 -17.68
CA ALA A 292 -19.17 -13.77 -16.39
C ALA A 292 -20.63 -13.37 -16.21
N VAL A 293 -21.50 -14.34 -15.85
CA VAL A 293 -22.92 -14.10 -15.64
C VAL A 293 -23.36 -14.72 -14.33
N GLY A 294 -23.82 -13.88 -13.39
CA GLY A 294 -24.35 -14.32 -12.11
C GLY A 294 -23.35 -15.10 -11.27
N LEU A 295 -22.05 -14.77 -11.35
CA LEU A 295 -21.01 -15.49 -10.61
C LEU A 295 -21.22 -15.37 -9.11
N ARG A 296 -21.17 -16.51 -8.43
CA ARG A 296 -21.26 -16.59 -6.98
C ARG A 296 -20.17 -17.47 -6.40
N ARG A 297 -19.58 -17.03 -5.28
CA ARG A 297 -18.64 -17.84 -4.51
C ARG A 297 -18.90 -17.74 -3.02
N GLU A 298 -19.07 -18.90 -2.40
CA GLU A 298 -19.29 -19.06 -0.98
C GLU A 298 -18.20 -19.91 -0.36
N PHE A 299 -17.78 -19.56 0.85
CA PHE A 299 -16.81 -20.27 1.66
C PHE A 299 -17.48 -20.73 2.97
N GLY A 300 -16.95 -21.81 3.55
CA GLY A 300 -17.47 -22.37 4.81
C GLY A 300 -18.64 -23.32 4.60
N ARG A 301 -19.19 -23.82 5.70
CA ARG A 301 -20.35 -24.74 5.73
C ARG A 301 -21.34 -24.32 6.82
N GLY A 302 -22.62 -24.56 6.60
CA GLY A 302 -23.68 -24.28 7.58
C GLY A 302 -23.77 -22.80 7.97
N PRO A 303 -23.96 -22.47 9.28
CA PRO A 303 -24.13 -21.09 9.75
C PRO A 303 -22.89 -20.19 9.57
N ALA A 304 -21.71 -20.78 9.39
CA ALA A 304 -20.46 -20.05 9.14
C ALA A 304 -20.19 -19.78 7.65
N ARG A 305 -21.21 -19.92 6.80
CA ARG A 305 -21.10 -19.67 5.36
C ARG A 305 -20.95 -18.19 5.08
N THR A 306 -19.87 -17.81 4.37
CA THR A 306 -19.60 -16.43 3.95
C THR A 306 -19.66 -16.35 2.43
N THR A 307 -20.45 -15.43 1.89
CA THR A 307 -20.51 -15.15 0.45
C THR A 307 -19.49 -14.07 0.11
N ALA A 308 -18.45 -14.42 -0.62
CA ALA A 308 -17.41 -13.48 -1.01
C ALA A 308 -17.66 -12.81 -2.37
N VAL A 309 -18.39 -13.51 -3.26
CA VAL A 309 -18.86 -12.98 -4.55
C VAL A 309 -20.32 -13.38 -4.68
N ASP A 310 -21.19 -12.44 -4.98
CA ASP A 310 -22.66 -12.61 -4.97
C ASP A 310 -23.28 -11.95 -6.21
N ASP A 311 -23.70 -12.77 -7.15
CA ASP A 311 -24.41 -12.36 -8.38
C ASP A 311 -23.64 -11.33 -9.23
N VAL A 312 -22.35 -11.62 -9.49
CA VAL A 312 -21.50 -10.73 -10.28
C VAL A 312 -21.57 -11.10 -11.77
N SER A 313 -21.91 -10.10 -12.59
CA SER A 313 -21.89 -10.20 -14.06
C SER A 313 -20.96 -9.12 -14.61
N LEU A 314 -20.07 -9.49 -15.52
CA LEU A 314 -19.16 -8.58 -16.22
C LEU A 314 -18.68 -9.18 -17.54
N THR A 315 -18.19 -8.34 -18.42
CA THR A 315 -17.57 -8.73 -19.69
C THR A 315 -16.21 -8.06 -19.84
N VAL A 316 -15.28 -8.75 -20.50
CA VAL A 316 -13.97 -8.22 -20.90
C VAL A 316 -13.79 -8.47 -22.38
N THR A 317 -13.50 -7.42 -23.15
CA THR A 317 -13.24 -7.51 -24.59
C THR A 317 -11.73 -7.63 -24.88
N ALA A 318 -11.38 -8.05 -26.10
CA ALA A 318 -9.97 -8.17 -26.48
C ALA A 318 -9.30 -6.78 -26.48
N GLY A 319 -8.10 -6.70 -25.88
CA GLY A 319 -7.33 -5.46 -25.78
C GLY A 319 -7.87 -4.43 -24.77
N GLU A 320 -8.98 -4.70 -24.09
CA GLU A 320 -9.57 -3.82 -23.07
C GLU A 320 -8.84 -3.94 -21.73
N VAL A 321 -8.80 -2.84 -20.96
CA VAL A 321 -8.44 -2.84 -19.54
C VAL A 321 -9.69 -2.56 -18.70
N LEU A 322 -10.16 -3.60 -17.99
CA LEU A 322 -11.22 -3.46 -16.99
C LEU A 322 -10.59 -3.27 -15.61
N GLY A 323 -10.77 -2.09 -15.02
CA GLY A 323 -10.42 -1.81 -13.63
C GLY A 323 -11.44 -2.42 -12.68
N LEU A 324 -10.97 -3.06 -11.60
CA LEU A 324 -11.82 -3.59 -10.54
C LEU A 324 -11.43 -2.96 -9.21
N VAL A 325 -12.28 -2.09 -8.66
CA VAL A 325 -12.02 -1.30 -7.44
C VAL A 325 -13.04 -1.60 -6.34
N GLY A 326 -12.73 -1.21 -5.12
CA GLY A 326 -13.61 -1.35 -3.95
C GLY A 326 -12.81 -1.50 -2.66
N GLU A 327 -13.48 -1.47 -1.51
CA GLU A 327 -12.89 -1.64 -0.19
C GLU A 327 -12.19 -3.00 -0.02
N SER A 328 -11.31 -3.09 0.98
CA SER A 328 -10.71 -4.37 1.38
C SER A 328 -11.82 -5.35 1.80
N GLY A 329 -11.71 -6.61 1.35
CA GLY A 329 -12.73 -7.62 1.61
C GLY A 329 -14.00 -7.52 0.74
N SER A 330 -14.08 -6.60 -0.22
CA SER A 330 -15.23 -6.51 -1.13
C SER A 330 -15.39 -7.68 -2.12
N GLY A 331 -14.38 -8.57 -2.20
CA GLY A 331 -14.42 -9.78 -3.06
C GLY A 331 -13.60 -9.71 -4.34
N LYS A 332 -12.86 -8.63 -4.61
CA LYS A 332 -12.06 -8.41 -5.84
C LYS A 332 -11.08 -9.54 -6.16
N THR A 333 -10.20 -9.86 -5.22
CA THR A 333 -9.22 -10.97 -5.36
C THR A 333 -9.92 -12.31 -5.58
N THR A 334 -11.04 -12.55 -4.89
CA THR A 334 -11.84 -13.77 -5.07
C THR A 334 -12.41 -13.83 -6.49
N LEU A 335 -12.98 -12.73 -6.97
CA LEU A 335 -13.47 -12.62 -8.34
C LEU A 335 -12.34 -12.80 -9.35
N GLY A 336 -11.20 -12.11 -9.20
CA GLY A 336 -10.03 -12.28 -10.06
C GLY A 336 -9.57 -13.72 -10.16
N ARG A 337 -9.49 -14.45 -9.04
CA ARG A 337 -9.16 -15.89 -9.01
C ARG A 337 -10.22 -16.77 -9.67
N MET A 338 -11.50 -16.37 -9.63
CA MET A 338 -12.56 -17.08 -10.37
C MET A 338 -12.42 -16.86 -11.87
N LEU A 339 -12.14 -15.64 -12.32
CA LEU A 339 -11.98 -15.30 -13.75
C LEU A 339 -10.88 -16.12 -14.42
N VAL A 340 -9.77 -16.38 -13.69
CA VAL A 340 -8.67 -17.26 -14.18
C VAL A 340 -8.88 -18.74 -13.81
N ARG A 341 -10.01 -19.11 -13.24
CA ARG A 341 -10.34 -20.49 -12.81
C ARG A 341 -9.32 -21.09 -11.83
N LEU A 342 -8.70 -20.27 -10.98
CA LEU A 342 -8.00 -20.73 -9.77
C LEU A 342 -9.00 -21.07 -8.66
N LEU A 343 -10.17 -20.43 -8.66
CA LEU A 343 -11.31 -20.77 -7.82
C LEU A 343 -12.50 -21.14 -8.71
N GLU A 344 -13.19 -22.23 -8.33
CA GLU A 344 -14.42 -22.66 -9.00
C GLU A 344 -15.61 -21.82 -8.51
N PRO A 345 -16.46 -21.28 -9.40
CA PRO A 345 -17.71 -20.63 -8.98
C PRO A 345 -18.64 -21.64 -8.29
N THR A 346 -19.33 -21.18 -7.23
CA THR A 346 -20.38 -21.99 -6.59
C THR A 346 -21.67 -21.98 -7.44
N ALA A 347 -21.93 -20.85 -8.13
CA ALA A 347 -23.03 -20.70 -9.08
C ALA A 347 -22.67 -19.67 -10.16
N GLY A 348 -23.49 -19.57 -11.19
CA GLY A 348 -23.28 -18.70 -12.35
C GLY A 348 -22.58 -19.40 -13.49
N SER A 349 -22.28 -18.65 -14.55
CA SER A 349 -21.61 -19.09 -15.78
C SER A 349 -20.38 -18.23 -16.03
N LEU A 350 -19.30 -18.87 -16.45
CA LEU A 350 -18.06 -18.20 -16.88
C LEU A 350 -17.67 -18.73 -18.24
N ARG A 351 -17.65 -17.85 -19.24
CA ARG A 351 -17.30 -18.21 -20.61
C ARG A 351 -16.03 -17.49 -21.05
N TYR A 352 -15.17 -18.22 -21.74
CA TYR A 352 -14.00 -17.68 -22.41
C TYR A 352 -14.11 -17.98 -23.90
N ARG A 353 -14.11 -16.90 -24.73
CA ARG A 353 -14.34 -17.00 -26.18
C ARG A 353 -15.60 -17.83 -26.51
N GLY A 354 -16.72 -17.52 -25.87
CA GLY A 354 -18.00 -18.22 -26.02
C GLY A 354 -18.09 -19.61 -25.38
N ARG A 355 -16.97 -20.22 -24.98
CA ARG A 355 -16.92 -21.55 -24.36
C ARG A 355 -17.11 -21.47 -22.85
N GLU A 356 -18.06 -22.25 -22.32
CA GLU A 356 -18.25 -22.38 -20.86
C GLU A 356 -17.02 -23.04 -20.21
N ILE A 357 -16.43 -22.34 -19.23
CA ILE A 357 -15.25 -22.80 -18.49
C ILE A 357 -15.48 -22.92 -16.98
N GLY A 358 -16.58 -22.41 -16.48
CA GLY A 358 -16.90 -22.30 -15.05
C GLY A 358 -16.90 -23.63 -14.31
N ARG A 359 -17.19 -24.74 -14.99
CA ARG A 359 -17.29 -26.09 -14.40
C ARG A 359 -16.34 -27.10 -15.03
N LEU A 360 -15.37 -26.64 -15.82
CA LEU A 360 -14.41 -27.56 -16.44
C LEU A 360 -13.44 -28.12 -15.39
N GLY A 361 -13.19 -29.43 -15.46
CA GLY A 361 -12.13 -30.09 -14.69
C GLY A 361 -10.74 -29.73 -15.21
N GLU A 362 -9.71 -29.90 -14.38
CA GLU A 362 -8.34 -29.41 -14.60
C GLU A 362 -7.73 -29.89 -15.96
N ARG A 363 -7.98 -31.12 -16.36
CA ARG A 363 -7.49 -31.62 -17.66
C ARG A 363 -8.00 -30.81 -18.86
N ARG A 364 -9.25 -30.32 -18.79
CA ARG A 364 -9.87 -29.49 -19.85
C ARG A 364 -9.50 -28.02 -19.71
N LEU A 365 -9.10 -27.56 -18.52
CA LEU A 365 -8.60 -26.20 -18.25
C LEU A 365 -7.14 -26.02 -18.68
N ARG A 366 -6.34 -27.08 -18.71
CA ARG A 366 -4.90 -27.02 -19.01
C ARG A 366 -4.55 -26.21 -20.28
N PRO A 367 -5.23 -26.36 -21.43
CA PRO A 367 -4.96 -25.50 -22.60
C PRO A 367 -5.28 -24.03 -22.36
N LEU A 368 -6.32 -23.72 -21.57
CA LEU A 368 -6.73 -22.35 -21.24
C LEU A 368 -5.74 -21.67 -20.29
N ARG A 369 -4.99 -22.44 -19.49
CA ARG A 369 -3.95 -21.92 -18.61
C ARG A 369 -2.85 -21.16 -19.38
N ALA A 370 -2.63 -21.44 -20.66
CA ALA A 370 -1.72 -20.67 -21.48
C ALA A 370 -2.32 -19.32 -21.91
N GLU A 371 -3.62 -19.28 -22.19
CA GLU A 371 -4.29 -18.08 -22.72
C GLU A 371 -4.74 -17.10 -21.62
N VAL A 372 -4.96 -17.59 -20.39
CA VAL A 372 -5.46 -16.79 -19.25
C VAL A 372 -4.49 -16.92 -18.08
N GLN A 373 -3.85 -15.83 -17.71
CA GLN A 373 -2.81 -15.79 -16.70
C GLN A 373 -3.12 -14.79 -15.58
N MET A 374 -2.39 -14.90 -14.47
CA MET A 374 -2.54 -14.01 -13.32
C MET A 374 -1.19 -13.52 -12.79
N VAL A 375 -1.09 -12.22 -12.55
CA VAL A 375 -0.05 -11.60 -11.73
C VAL A 375 -0.60 -11.46 -10.32
N PHE A 376 0.08 -12.04 -9.34
CA PHE A 376 -0.37 -12.08 -7.94
C PHE A 376 0.06 -10.83 -7.17
N GLN A 377 -0.68 -10.52 -6.12
CA GLN A 377 -0.50 -9.36 -5.24
C GLN A 377 0.88 -9.30 -4.58
N ASP A 378 1.36 -10.42 -4.05
CA ASP A 378 2.67 -10.51 -3.40
C ASP A 378 3.65 -11.32 -4.27
N PRO A 379 4.63 -10.63 -4.89
CA PRO A 379 5.63 -11.29 -5.69
C PRO A 379 6.53 -12.22 -4.86
N SER A 380 6.73 -11.92 -3.56
CA SER A 380 7.58 -12.73 -2.68
C SER A 380 6.95 -14.08 -2.38
N SER A 381 5.65 -14.13 -2.12
CA SER A 381 4.93 -15.39 -1.87
C SER A 381 4.63 -16.15 -3.16
N SER A 382 4.63 -15.48 -4.31
CA SER A 382 4.34 -16.10 -5.61
C SER A 382 5.56 -16.76 -6.27
N LEU A 383 6.78 -16.39 -5.87
CA LEU A 383 8.02 -16.98 -6.36
C LEU A 383 8.56 -18.01 -5.37
N ASN A 384 8.99 -19.16 -5.87
CA ASN A 384 9.64 -20.16 -5.03
C ASN A 384 11.06 -19.68 -4.64
N PRO A 385 11.36 -19.44 -3.35
CA PRO A 385 12.66 -18.89 -2.92
C PRO A 385 13.86 -19.83 -3.20
N ARG A 386 13.59 -21.11 -3.47
CA ARG A 386 14.61 -22.12 -3.79
C ARG A 386 14.88 -22.28 -5.29
N ARG A 387 14.18 -21.53 -6.13
CA ARG A 387 14.37 -21.54 -7.59
C ARG A 387 14.90 -20.20 -8.05
N THR A 388 15.71 -20.24 -9.11
CA THR A 388 16.21 -19.00 -9.73
C THR A 388 15.05 -18.26 -10.42
N ILE A 389 15.24 -16.96 -10.68
CA ILE A 389 14.23 -16.16 -11.37
C ILE A 389 14.01 -16.67 -12.81
N GLY A 390 15.09 -17.05 -13.49
CA GLY A 390 14.99 -17.60 -14.85
C GLY A 390 14.23 -18.91 -14.90
N GLU A 391 14.46 -19.82 -13.95
CA GLU A 391 13.67 -21.06 -13.85
C GLU A 391 12.21 -20.77 -13.55
N SER A 392 11.90 -19.78 -12.71
CA SER A 392 10.52 -19.37 -12.41
C SER A 392 9.78 -18.86 -13.64
N VAL A 393 10.48 -18.18 -14.56
CA VAL A 393 9.93 -17.74 -15.85
C VAL A 393 9.85 -18.89 -16.86
N ALA A 394 10.79 -19.85 -16.82
CA ALA A 394 10.83 -21.01 -17.72
C ALA A 394 9.78 -22.07 -17.40
N ASP A 395 9.34 -22.19 -16.13
CA ASP A 395 8.40 -23.24 -15.69
C ASP A 395 7.07 -23.27 -16.47
N PRO A 396 6.38 -22.15 -16.75
CA PRO A 396 5.19 -22.15 -17.57
C PRO A 396 5.43 -22.68 -19.00
N LEU A 397 6.61 -22.39 -19.59
CA LEU A 397 6.98 -22.87 -20.92
C LEU A 397 7.17 -24.40 -20.93
N ARG A 398 7.81 -24.95 -19.91
CA ARG A 398 7.95 -26.41 -19.72
C ARG A 398 6.58 -27.07 -19.51
N ALA A 399 5.72 -26.46 -18.69
CA ALA A 399 4.36 -26.96 -18.42
C ALA A 399 3.47 -26.96 -19.68
N ALA A 400 3.70 -26.03 -20.61
CA ALA A 400 3.00 -25.99 -21.90
C ALA A 400 3.45 -27.07 -22.89
N GLY A 401 4.45 -27.91 -22.55
CA GLY A 401 4.93 -29.02 -23.38
C GLY A 401 6.19 -28.68 -24.17
N GLY A 402 6.88 -27.61 -23.87
CA GLY A 402 8.19 -27.31 -24.43
C GLY A 402 9.21 -28.39 -24.04
N SER A 403 9.87 -28.99 -25.01
CA SER A 403 10.88 -30.05 -24.80
C SER A 403 12.31 -29.61 -25.11
N ASP A 404 12.48 -28.49 -25.80
CA ASP A 404 13.78 -27.90 -26.11
C ASP A 404 14.21 -26.92 -25.01
N GLU A 405 15.08 -27.37 -24.11
CA GLU A 405 15.53 -26.61 -22.96
C GLU A 405 16.32 -25.34 -23.37
N ALA A 406 17.14 -25.40 -24.41
CA ALA A 406 17.89 -24.25 -24.90
C ALA A 406 16.95 -23.14 -25.38
N ARG A 407 15.88 -23.52 -26.10
CA ARG A 407 14.86 -22.57 -26.56
C ARG A 407 14.04 -22.00 -25.40
N ILE A 408 13.73 -22.81 -24.39
CA ILE A 408 13.04 -22.35 -23.17
C ILE A 408 13.87 -21.33 -22.41
N VAL A 409 15.15 -21.61 -22.18
CA VAL A 409 16.09 -20.70 -21.50
C VAL A 409 16.25 -19.39 -22.31
N GLY A 410 16.43 -19.50 -23.64
CA GLY A 410 16.49 -18.32 -24.52
C GLY A 410 15.23 -17.46 -24.38
N ARG A 411 14.04 -18.07 -24.45
CA ARG A 411 12.78 -17.35 -24.29
C ARG A 411 12.60 -16.73 -22.91
N ALA A 412 13.02 -17.40 -21.85
CA ALA A 412 12.98 -16.85 -20.50
C ALA A 412 13.91 -15.63 -20.36
N LYS A 413 15.10 -15.65 -20.96
CA LYS A 413 16.02 -14.50 -20.99
C LYS A 413 15.44 -13.32 -21.78
N GLU A 414 14.83 -13.55 -22.94
CA GLU A 414 14.11 -12.51 -23.71
C GLU A 414 12.98 -11.88 -22.90
N LEU A 415 12.23 -12.67 -22.12
CA LEU A 415 11.17 -12.15 -21.26
C LEU A 415 11.69 -11.34 -20.08
N LEU A 416 12.83 -11.73 -19.49
CA LEU A 416 13.49 -10.94 -18.46
C LEU A 416 13.92 -9.58 -19.03
N GLU A 417 14.55 -9.55 -20.20
CA GLU A 417 14.94 -8.32 -20.89
C GLU A 417 13.72 -7.44 -21.21
N ARG A 418 12.63 -8.05 -21.70
CA ARG A 418 11.39 -7.36 -22.03
C ARG A 418 10.73 -6.66 -20.84
N VAL A 419 10.89 -7.19 -19.64
CA VAL A 419 10.41 -6.53 -18.41
C VAL A 419 11.47 -5.60 -17.78
N GLY A 420 12.58 -5.33 -18.49
CA GLY A 420 13.64 -4.42 -18.06
C GLY A 420 14.55 -5.01 -16.98
N LEU A 421 14.76 -6.33 -16.99
CA LEU A 421 15.74 -7.03 -16.16
C LEU A 421 16.88 -7.56 -17.02
N ASP A 422 18.08 -7.59 -16.45
CA ASP A 422 19.26 -8.14 -17.13
C ASP A 422 19.07 -9.66 -17.34
N PRO A 423 19.14 -10.16 -18.60
CA PRO A 423 19.04 -11.59 -18.91
C PRO A 423 20.08 -12.47 -18.19
N ASP A 424 21.23 -11.93 -17.85
CA ASP A 424 22.29 -12.64 -17.14
C ASP A 424 21.97 -12.89 -15.67
N TRP A 425 20.95 -12.24 -15.13
CA TRP A 425 20.41 -12.55 -13.81
C TRP A 425 19.59 -13.83 -13.75
N TYR A 426 19.45 -14.56 -14.85
CA TYR A 426 18.70 -15.83 -14.94
C TYR A 426 18.97 -16.77 -13.76
N HIS A 427 20.23 -16.87 -13.29
CA HIS A 427 20.66 -17.79 -12.24
C HIS A 427 20.55 -17.22 -10.82
N ARG A 428 20.14 -15.97 -10.65
CA ARG A 428 19.94 -15.36 -9.32
C ARG A 428 18.65 -15.81 -8.66
N TYR A 429 18.63 -15.72 -7.33
CA TYR A 429 17.48 -16.12 -6.53
C TYR A 429 16.58 -14.91 -6.18
N PRO A 430 15.28 -15.13 -5.92
CA PRO A 430 14.33 -14.04 -5.63
C PRO A 430 14.75 -13.11 -4.47
N HIS A 431 15.43 -13.62 -3.44
CA HIS A 431 15.86 -12.82 -2.29
C HIS A 431 16.96 -11.78 -2.62
N GLU A 432 17.63 -11.90 -3.76
CA GLU A 432 18.63 -10.96 -4.23
C GLU A 432 18.03 -9.74 -4.95
N PHE A 433 16.69 -9.68 -5.09
CA PHE A 433 15.98 -8.66 -5.87
C PHE A 433 15.12 -7.76 -4.98
N SER A 434 14.96 -6.50 -5.40
CA SER A 434 13.98 -5.58 -4.81
C SER A 434 12.53 -6.03 -5.06
N GLY A 435 11.56 -5.46 -4.32
CA GLY A 435 10.13 -5.74 -4.52
C GLY A 435 9.69 -5.50 -5.96
N GLY A 436 10.05 -4.37 -6.55
CA GLY A 436 9.73 -4.03 -7.94
C GLY A 436 10.38 -4.96 -8.97
N GLN A 437 11.62 -5.39 -8.74
CA GLN A 437 12.28 -6.37 -9.59
C GLN A 437 11.61 -7.74 -9.52
N ARG A 438 11.21 -8.21 -8.31
CA ARG A 438 10.42 -9.44 -8.16
C ARG A 438 9.09 -9.35 -8.88
N GLN A 439 8.43 -8.19 -8.84
CA GLN A 439 7.18 -7.96 -9.57
C GLN A 439 7.38 -8.08 -11.08
N ARG A 440 8.45 -7.52 -11.63
CA ARG A 440 8.83 -7.67 -13.04
C ARG A 440 9.05 -9.15 -13.42
N VAL A 441 9.69 -9.94 -12.54
CA VAL A 441 9.82 -11.41 -12.73
C VAL A 441 8.45 -12.08 -12.75
N GLY A 442 7.53 -11.70 -11.85
CA GLY A 442 6.14 -12.19 -11.82
C GLY A 442 5.39 -11.90 -13.11
N ILE A 443 5.56 -10.69 -13.68
CA ILE A 443 5.00 -10.29 -14.97
C ILE A 443 5.62 -11.14 -16.11
N ALA A 444 6.96 -11.28 -16.16
CA ALA A 444 7.65 -12.09 -17.16
C ALA A 444 7.16 -13.54 -17.15
N ARG A 445 6.98 -14.12 -15.94
CA ARG A 445 6.43 -15.47 -15.76
C ARG A 445 5.00 -15.60 -16.33
N ALA A 446 4.15 -14.61 -16.05
CA ALA A 446 2.78 -14.60 -16.54
C ALA A 446 2.72 -14.43 -18.07
N LEU A 447 3.67 -13.73 -18.68
CA LEU A 447 3.77 -13.55 -20.14
C LEU A 447 4.38 -14.74 -20.86
N ALA A 448 5.06 -15.66 -20.16
CA ALA A 448 5.78 -16.76 -20.78
C ALA A 448 4.91 -17.62 -21.71
N PRO A 449 3.67 -18.01 -21.36
CA PRO A 449 2.81 -18.77 -22.25
C PRO A 449 2.12 -17.95 -23.36
N ALA A 450 2.44 -16.65 -23.51
CA ALA A 450 1.82 -15.72 -24.46
C ALA A 450 0.28 -15.60 -24.27
N PRO A 451 -0.18 -15.13 -23.11
CA PRO A 451 -1.60 -15.04 -22.78
C PRO A 451 -2.33 -14.00 -23.64
N ARG A 452 -3.66 -14.13 -23.71
CA ARG A 452 -4.58 -13.13 -24.27
C ARG A 452 -5.28 -12.30 -23.19
N LEU A 453 -5.45 -12.91 -22.01
CA LEU A 453 -6.03 -12.26 -20.84
C LEU A 453 -5.07 -12.36 -19.66
N LEU A 454 -4.80 -11.23 -19.02
CA LEU A 454 -3.99 -11.13 -17.82
C LEU A 454 -4.80 -10.49 -16.69
N VAL A 455 -4.99 -11.20 -15.60
CA VAL A 455 -5.58 -10.64 -14.37
C VAL A 455 -4.44 -10.20 -13.46
N CYS A 456 -4.37 -8.92 -13.17
CA CYS A 456 -3.38 -8.31 -12.28
C CYS A 456 -4.04 -8.03 -10.93
N ASP A 457 -3.71 -8.82 -9.91
CA ASP A 457 -4.25 -8.67 -8.55
C ASP A 457 -3.29 -7.80 -7.73
N GLU A 458 -3.62 -6.52 -7.58
CA GLU A 458 -2.83 -5.50 -6.88
C GLU A 458 -1.34 -5.48 -7.27
N PRO A 459 -1.00 -5.38 -8.56
CA PRO A 459 0.37 -5.60 -9.02
C PRO A 459 1.37 -4.53 -8.58
N VAL A 460 0.92 -3.45 -7.94
CA VAL A 460 1.76 -2.29 -7.54
C VAL A 460 1.56 -1.87 -6.08
N SER A 461 0.77 -2.58 -5.28
CA SER A 461 0.33 -2.15 -3.95
C SER A 461 1.44 -2.02 -2.89
N ALA A 462 2.57 -2.71 -3.06
CA ALA A 462 3.70 -2.70 -2.13
C ALA A 462 4.94 -1.98 -2.68
N LEU A 463 4.76 -1.17 -3.74
CA LEU A 463 5.85 -0.50 -4.43
C LEU A 463 5.83 1.01 -4.14
N ASP A 464 7.01 1.62 -4.15
CA ASP A 464 7.12 3.07 -4.14
C ASP A 464 6.59 3.69 -5.44
N VAL A 465 6.25 4.98 -5.39
CA VAL A 465 5.56 5.70 -6.47
C VAL A 465 6.31 5.63 -7.80
N THR A 466 7.64 5.72 -7.78
CA THR A 466 8.47 5.68 -8.99
C THR A 466 8.47 4.28 -9.62
N THR A 467 8.66 3.24 -8.80
CA THR A 467 8.60 1.84 -9.25
C THR A 467 7.20 1.49 -9.74
N GLN A 468 6.14 1.98 -9.05
CA GLN A 468 4.75 1.82 -9.46
C GLN A 468 4.51 2.42 -10.86
N ALA A 469 4.95 3.67 -11.11
CA ALA A 469 4.83 4.31 -12.42
C ALA A 469 5.54 3.52 -13.53
N GLN A 470 6.72 2.96 -13.24
CA GLN A 470 7.46 2.11 -14.18
C GLN A 470 6.74 0.81 -14.52
N ILE A 471 6.13 0.13 -13.53
CA ILE A 471 5.35 -1.10 -13.75
C ILE A 471 4.08 -0.80 -14.57
N MET A 472 3.44 0.34 -14.29
CA MET A 472 2.26 0.79 -15.03
C MET A 472 2.59 1.06 -16.51
N ALA A 473 3.69 1.77 -16.77
CA ALA A 473 4.18 2.03 -18.13
C ALA A 473 4.51 0.72 -18.86
N LEU A 474 5.18 -0.23 -18.19
CA LEU A 474 5.46 -1.56 -18.72
C LEU A 474 4.19 -2.32 -19.12
N LEU A 475 3.18 -2.36 -18.24
CA LEU A 475 1.91 -3.04 -18.52
C LEU A 475 1.16 -2.39 -19.70
N ALA A 476 1.19 -1.04 -19.79
CA ALA A 476 0.59 -0.31 -20.92
C ALA A 476 1.31 -0.59 -22.25
N GLU A 477 2.64 -0.70 -22.25
CA GLU A 477 3.44 -1.08 -23.40
C GLU A 477 3.13 -2.51 -23.86
N LEU A 478 3.17 -3.48 -22.92
CA LEU A 478 2.88 -4.88 -23.17
C LEU A 478 1.44 -5.08 -23.71
N ARG A 479 0.46 -4.34 -23.15
CA ARG A 479 -0.90 -4.33 -23.67
C ARG A 479 -0.94 -3.95 -25.15
N ARG A 480 -0.30 -2.84 -25.50
CA ARG A 480 -0.29 -2.30 -26.86
C ARG A 480 0.40 -3.24 -27.83
N GLU A 481 1.55 -3.81 -27.45
CA GLU A 481 2.35 -4.66 -28.33
C GLU A 481 1.75 -6.06 -28.53
N LEU A 482 1.16 -6.62 -27.49
CA LEU A 482 0.66 -8.00 -27.49
C LEU A 482 -0.85 -8.09 -27.69
N GLY A 483 -1.57 -6.96 -27.73
CA GLY A 483 -3.03 -6.95 -27.80
C GLY A 483 -3.69 -7.59 -26.56
N LEU A 484 -3.05 -7.48 -25.39
CA LEU A 484 -3.52 -8.11 -24.15
C LEU A 484 -4.81 -7.44 -23.66
N ALA A 485 -5.80 -8.26 -23.26
CA ALA A 485 -6.85 -7.80 -22.37
C ALA A 485 -6.38 -7.89 -20.91
N LEU A 486 -6.71 -6.87 -20.10
CA LEU A 486 -6.31 -6.84 -18.69
C LEU A 486 -7.54 -6.71 -17.78
N VAL A 487 -7.56 -7.47 -16.70
CA VAL A 487 -8.40 -7.15 -15.53
C VAL A 487 -7.46 -6.64 -14.45
N PHE A 488 -7.56 -5.35 -14.16
CA PHE A 488 -6.65 -4.66 -13.25
C PHE A 488 -7.33 -4.41 -11.89
N ILE A 489 -6.98 -5.19 -10.89
CA ILE A 489 -7.51 -5.08 -9.53
C ILE A 489 -6.57 -4.20 -8.73
N ALA A 490 -7.09 -3.12 -8.14
CA ALA A 490 -6.34 -2.30 -7.20
C ALA A 490 -7.29 -1.66 -6.17
N HIS A 491 -6.69 -1.23 -5.06
CA HIS A 491 -7.35 -0.40 -4.06
C HIS A 491 -7.11 1.09 -4.32
N ASP A 492 -6.06 1.44 -5.07
CA ASP A 492 -5.74 2.82 -5.47
C ASP A 492 -6.54 3.21 -6.72
N LEU A 493 -7.52 4.10 -6.50
CA LEU A 493 -8.39 4.57 -7.56
C LEU A 493 -7.66 5.47 -8.57
N ALA A 494 -6.61 6.20 -8.16
CA ALA A 494 -5.85 7.05 -9.08
C ALA A 494 -5.06 6.19 -10.07
N VAL A 495 -4.49 5.08 -9.61
CA VAL A 495 -3.84 4.07 -10.46
C VAL A 495 -4.82 3.49 -11.48
N VAL A 496 -6.00 3.06 -11.01
CA VAL A 496 -7.01 2.46 -11.89
C VAL A 496 -7.49 3.47 -12.93
N ARG A 497 -7.72 4.74 -12.56
CA ARG A 497 -8.06 5.80 -13.53
C ARG A 497 -7.02 5.96 -14.63
N ALA A 498 -5.76 5.86 -14.27
CA ALA A 498 -4.65 6.05 -15.23
C ALA A 498 -4.57 4.95 -16.30
N VAL A 499 -4.94 3.69 -15.98
CA VAL A 499 -4.72 2.55 -16.88
C VAL A 499 -5.97 1.96 -17.50
N SER A 500 -7.14 2.13 -16.87
CA SER A 500 -8.35 1.39 -17.25
C SER A 500 -9.18 2.13 -18.29
N ASP A 501 -9.84 1.38 -19.17
CA ASP A 501 -10.82 1.91 -20.12
C ASP A 501 -12.21 1.95 -19.48
N ARG A 502 -12.56 0.88 -18.77
CA ARG A 502 -13.78 0.75 -17.97
C ARG A 502 -13.43 0.36 -16.55
N VAL A 503 -14.33 0.67 -15.62
CA VAL A 503 -14.17 0.32 -14.21
C VAL A 503 -15.45 -0.31 -13.68
N ALA A 504 -15.29 -1.33 -12.84
CA ALA A 504 -16.34 -1.94 -12.04
C ALA A 504 -16.03 -1.74 -10.55
N VAL A 505 -16.96 -1.17 -9.82
CA VAL A 505 -16.86 -0.88 -8.38
C VAL A 505 -17.53 -2.00 -7.60
N MET A 506 -16.77 -2.68 -6.73
CA MET A 506 -17.29 -3.78 -5.90
C MET A 506 -17.54 -3.35 -4.45
N ARG A 507 -18.69 -3.77 -3.91
CA ARG A 507 -19.03 -3.66 -2.49
C ARG A 507 -19.71 -4.93 -2.02
N ALA A 508 -19.26 -5.51 -0.89
CA ALA A 508 -19.87 -6.69 -0.26
C ALA A 508 -20.17 -7.84 -1.25
N GLY A 509 -19.24 -8.14 -2.14
CA GLY A 509 -19.34 -9.23 -3.11
C GLY A 509 -20.11 -8.91 -4.40
N ARG A 510 -20.64 -7.70 -4.57
CA ARG A 510 -21.46 -7.30 -5.73
C ARG A 510 -20.80 -6.15 -6.49
N ILE A 511 -21.02 -6.06 -7.80
CA ILE A 511 -20.75 -4.85 -8.57
C ILE A 511 -21.90 -3.87 -8.31
N VAL A 512 -21.56 -2.67 -7.84
CA VAL A 512 -22.53 -1.61 -7.50
C VAL A 512 -22.57 -0.51 -8.54
N GLU A 513 -21.51 -0.32 -9.29
CA GLU A 513 -21.43 0.63 -10.40
C GLU A 513 -20.40 0.14 -11.42
N GLU A 514 -20.70 0.32 -12.72
CA GLU A 514 -19.82 -0.06 -13.83
C GLU A 514 -20.00 0.91 -15.00
N GLY A 515 -18.90 1.20 -15.70
CA GLY A 515 -18.96 2.06 -16.89
C GLY A 515 -17.58 2.50 -17.37
N PRO A 516 -17.54 3.36 -18.42
CA PRO A 516 -16.32 4.04 -18.81
C PRO A 516 -15.67 4.76 -17.62
N VAL A 517 -14.35 4.67 -17.51
CA VAL A 517 -13.63 5.16 -16.33
C VAL A 517 -13.92 6.63 -16.04
N ASP A 518 -13.91 7.50 -17.07
CA ASP A 518 -14.13 8.92 -16.87
C ASP A 518 -15.56 9.22 -16.37
N ARG A 519 -16.57 8.48 -16.85
CA ARG A 519 -17.95 8.63 -16.38
C ARG A 519 -18.11 8.27 -14.90
N VAL A 520 -17.54 7.13 -14.48
CA VAL A 520 -17.65 6.66 -13.09
C VAL A 520 -16.88 7.55 -12.12
N TYR A 521 -15.75 8.13 -12.57
CA TYR A 521 -14.94 9.00 -11.72
C TYR A 521 -15.45 10.44 -11.66
N ASP A 522 -15.89 11.00 -12.80
CA ASP A 522 -16.31 12.40 -12.86
C ASP A 522 -17.79 12.60 -12.50
N SER A 523 -18.62 11.56 -12.61
CA SER A 523 -20.05 11.59 -12.32
C SER A 523 -20.55 10.31 -11.64
N PRO A 524 -19.97 9.93 -10.47
CA PRO A 524 -20.33 8.71 -9.76
C PRO A 524 -21.79 8.75 -9.32
N GLN A 525 -22.53 7.68 -9.60
CA GLN A 525 -23.95 7.60 -9.29
C GLN A 525 -24.21 6.87 -7.96
N HIS A 526 -23.38 5.88 -7.64
CA HIS A 526 -23.59 5.08 -6.43
C HIS A 526 -22.88 5.72 -5.22
N PRO A 527 -23.54 5.81 -4.03
CA PRO A 527 -22.95 6.42 -2.83
C PRO A 527 -21.61 5.80 -2.41
N CYS A 528 -21.43 4.49 -2.61
CA CYS A 528 -20.16 3.82 -2.33
C CYS A 528 -19.03 4.36 -3.21
N THR A 529 -19.28 4.58 -4.51
CA THR A 529 -18.28 5.15 -5.44
C THR A 529 -17.93 6.58 -5.05
N GLN A 530 -18.95 7.38 -4.68
CA GLN A 530 -18.75 8.75 -4.18
C GLN A 530 -17.87 8.77 -2.93
N GLY A 531 -18.16 7.87 -1.96
CA GLY A 531 -17.39 7.75 -0.73
C GLY A 531 -15.94 7.32 -0.98
N LEU A 532 -15.72 6.34 -1.88
CA LEU A 532 -14.38 5.92 -2.27
C LEU A 532 -13.59 7.06 -2.90
N LEU A 533 -14.17 7.82 -3.85
CA LEU A 533 -13.52 8.94 -4.52
C LEU A 533 -13.25 10.13 -3.58
N ALA A 534 -14.13 10.37 -2.62
CA ALA A 534 -13.92 11.38 -1.58
C ALA A 534 -12.76 11.01 -0.63
N ALA A 535 -12.48 9.73 -0.45
CA ALA A 535 -11.41 9.23 0.40
C ALA A 535 -10.02 9.26 -0.27
N VAL A 536 -9.95 9.36 -1.61
CA VAL A 536 -8.66 9.37 -2.32
C VAL A 536 -7.84 10.60 -1.97
N PRO A 537 -6.56 10.43 -1.53
CA PRO A 537 -5.66 11.55 -1.30
C PRO A 537 -5.45 12.39 -2.56
N VAL A 538 -5.23 13.68 -2.38
CA VAL A 538 -4.94 14.62 -3.47
C VAL A 538 -3.69 15.44 -3.14
N LEU A 539 -2.95 15.86 -4.17
CA LEU A 539 -1.70 16.62 -4.01
C LEU A 539 -1.92 18.08 -3.59
N ASP A 540 -3.13 18.62 -3.80
CA ASP A 540 -3.46 19.98 -3.40
C ASP A 540 -3.89 20.00 -1.92
N PRO A 541 -3.15 20.68 -1.02
CA PRO A 541 -3.49 20.75 0.40
C PRO A 541 -4.85 21.42 0.69
N GLN A 542 -5.29 22.36 -0.17
CA GLN A 542 -6.58 23.04 0.00
C GLN A 542 -7.73 22.09 -0.35
N LEU A 543 -7.61 21.37 -1.46
CA LEU A 543 -8.58 20.33 -1.83
C LEU A 543 -8.61 19.20 -0.81
N ALA A 544 -7.46 18.82 -0.25
CA ALA A 544 -7.38 17.80 0.81
C ALA A 544 -8.12 18.23 2.08
N ALA A 545 -7.99 19.50 2.49
CA ALA A 545 -8.72 20.08 3.61
C ALA A 545 -10.24 20.07 3.36
N GLY A 546 -10.71 20.53 2.18
CA GLY A 546 -12.11 20.51 1.81
C GLY A 546 -12.72 19.09 1.79
N LYS A 547 -11.97 18.10 1.27
CA LYS A 547 -12.41 16.69 1.32
C LYS A 547 -12.55 16.18 2.76
N ARG A 548 -11.69 16.59 3.68
CA ARG A 548 -11.78 16.24 5.11
C ARG A 548 -13.03 16.80 5.75
N GLU A 549 -13.33 18.09 5.51
CA GLU A 549 -14.56 18.72 6.02
C GLU A 549 -15.82 18.02 5.51
N LEU A 550 -15.86 17.65 4.23
CA LEU A 550 -16.98 16.90 3.66
C LEU A 550 -17.16 15.53 4.31
N ARG A 551 -16.07 14.82 4.62
CA ARG A 551 -16.14 13.52 5.33
C ARG A 551 -16.59 13.65 6.79
N ALA A 552 -16.25 14.75 7.45
CA ALA A 552 -16.66 14.99 8.83
C ALA A 552 -18.19 15.27 8.98
N VAL A 553 -18.85 15.71 7.89
CA VAL A 553 -20.30 16.02 7.86
C VAL A 553 -21.13 14.82 7.38
N ALA A 554 -20.52 13.85 6.68
CA ALA A 554 -21.19 12.65 6.13
C ALA A 554 -21.20 11.48 7.13
#